data_e64f83fa98f94d591324ab714000d0c4
#
_entry.id   e64f83fa98f94d591324ab714000d0c4
#
_cell.length_a   1.000
_cell.length_b   1.000
_cell.length_c   1.000
_cell.angle_alpha   90.00
_cell.angle_beta   90.00
_cell.angle_gamma   90.00
#
_symmetry.space_group_name_H-M   'P 1'
#
loop_
_entity.id
_entity.type
_entity.pdbx_description
1 polymer ?
#
loop_
_entity_poly.entity_id
_entity_poly.type
_entity_poly.pdbx_seq_one_letter_code
_entity_poly.pdbx_strand_id
1 'polypeptide(L)'
;SISPECIQLVSDTSRESAMALMKAKGYIDVLIPRGGAGLIRAVIENAIVPVIETGTGIVHIYIDKDADLSKAMKIVENAKMSRPSVCNAMEVCVVHEAIAPQFLPLLKTTLVDNHTPAVELRVDEKAAQYISGVKATEEDFDTEFSDYIMAVKVVSSIEEAVDHIETHSTHHSDAIISESDDAIEFFTTRVDSAAVYVNASTRFTDGGEFGLGCEMGISTQKLHARGPMGLKEMTTYKYIVYGEGQVR
;
A
#
# COMPACT_ATOMS: atom_id res chain seq x y z
N SER A 1 -37.35 -8.23 6.35
CA SER A 1 -36.77 -8.49 5.01
C SER A 1 -36.17 -7.20 4.47
N ILE A 2 -35.00 -7.29 3.82
CA ILE A 2 -34.35 -6.17 3.15
C ILE A 2 -34.92 -6.11 1.73
N SER A 3 -35.24 -4.91 1.22
CA SER A 3 -35.69 -4.74 -0.16
C SER A 3 -34.59 -5.19 -1.15
N PRO A 4 -34.92 -5.90 -2.23
CA PRO A 4 -33.96 -6.21 -3.29
C PRO A 4 -33.40 -4.96 -3.99
N GLU A 5 -34.08 -3.82 -3.87
CA GLU A 5 -33.64 -2.54 -4.43
C GLU A 5 -32.47 -1.88 -3.65
N CYS A 6 -32.07 -2.45 -2.49
CA CYS A 6 -30.92 -1.94 -1.74
C CYS A 6 -29.58 -2.16 -2.44
N ILE A 7 -29.52 -3.03 -3.45
CA ILE A 7 -28.35 -3.26 -4.33
C ILE A 7 -28.85 -3.10 -5.77
N GLN A 8 -28.27 -2.19 -6.50
CA GLN A 8 -28.66 -1.89 -7.89
C GLN A 8 -27.43 -1.94 -8.80
N LEU A 9 -27.64 -2.36 -10.02
CA LEU A 9 -26.62 -2.35 -11.07
C LEU A 9 -27.02 -1.34 -12.14
N VAL A 10 -26.11 -0.42 -12.45
CA VAL A 10 -26.27 0.50 -13.59
C VAL A 10 -26.06 -0.30 -14.88
N SER A 11 -27.07 -0.34 -15.75
CA SER A 11 -27.03 -1.11 -17.00
C SER A 11 -26.21 -0.43 -18.10
N ASP A 12 -26.12 0.90 -18.06
CA ASP A 12 -25.32 1.68 -19.02
C ASP A 12 -23.87 1.71 -18.56
N THR A 13 -22.98 1.08 -19.32
CA THR A 13 -21.54 0.98 -19.07
C THR A 13 -20.73 2.08 -19.78
N SER A 14 -21.39 3.09 -20.34
CA SER A 14 -20.73 4.20 -21.02
C SER A 14 -19.94 5.09 -20.09
N ARG A 15 -18.99 5.84 -20.65
CA ARG A 15 -18.25 6.87 -19.90
C ARG A 15 -19.17 8.03 -19.47
N GLU A 16 -20.17 8.33 -20.26
CA GLU A 16 -21.19 9.33 -20.00
C GLU A 16 -21.99 8.97 -18.73
N SER A 17 -22.37 7.71 -18.60
CA SER A 17 -23.03 7.20 -17.38
C SER A 17 -22.13 7.31 -16.14
N ALA A 18 -20.87 6.94 -16.25
CA ALA A 18 -19.90 7.10 -15.17
C ALA A 18 -19.75 8.58 -14.76
N MET A 19 -19.66 9.50 -15.74
CA MET A 19 -19.61 10.95 -15.48
C MET A 19 -20.88 11.48 -14.82
N ALA A 20 -22.06 10.95 -15.18
CA ALA A 20 -23.32 11.30 -14.56
C ALA A 20 -23.35 10.87 -13.08
N LEU A 21 -22.84 9.68 -12.74
CA LEU A 21 -22.71 9.21 -11.35
C LEU A 21 -21.76 10.10 -10.54
N MET A 22 -20.63 10.52 -11.10
CA MET A 22 -19.67 11.42 -10.44
C MET A 22 -20.31 12.77 -10.06
N LYS A 23 -21.37 13.18 -10.79
CA LYS A 23 -22.07 14.45 -10.60
C LYS A 23 -23.42 14.31 -9.90
N ALA A 24 -23.81 13.11 -9.48
CA ALA A 24 -25.12 12.80 -8.90
C ALA A 24 -25.23 13.21 -7.40
N LYS A 25 -24.76 14.41 -7.04
CA LYS A 25 -24.86 14.96 -5.69
C LYS A 25 -26.32 15.08 -5.26
N GLY A 26 -26.62 14.58 -4.07
CA GLY A 26 -27.99 14.52 -3.53
C GLY A 26 -28.71 13.20 -3.84
N TYR A 27 -28.16 12.38 -4.72
CA TYR A 27 -28.61 11.01 -4.98
C TYR A 27 -27.57 9.96 -4.52
N ILE A 28 -26.30 10.34 -4.50
CA ILE A 28 -25.18 9.50 -4.07
C ILE A 28 -24.44 10.23 -2.96
N ASP A 29 -24.22 9.55 -1.83
CA ASP A 29 -23.52 10.09 -0.67
C ASP A 29 -22.00 9.96 -0.80
N VAL A 30 -21.52 8.87 -1.39
CA VAL A 30 -20.09 8.60 -1.57
C VAL A 30 -19.84 7.76 -2.82
N LEU A 31 -18.75 8.05 -3.51
CA LEU A 31 -18.19 7.26 -4.61
C LEU A 31 -16.92 6.53 -4.14
N ILE A 32 -16.80 5.26 -4.51
CA ILE A 32 -15.60 4.46 -4.25
C ILE A 32 -15.15 3.89 -5.60
N PRO A 33 -14.22 4.57 -6.30
CA PRO A 33 -13.77 4.10 -7.60
C PRO A 33 -12.93 2.84 -7.44
N ARG A 34 -13.18 1.86 -8.33
CA ARG A 34 -12.41 0.62 -8.45
C ARG A 34 -11.95 0.48 -9.88
N GLY A 35 -10.64 0.44 -10.10
CA GLY A 35 -10.05 0.32 -11.43
C GLY A 35 -8.63 0.84 -11.49
N GLY A 36 -8.06 0.96 -12.69
CA GLY A 36 -6.71 1.47 -12.88
C GLY A 36 -6.57 2.97 -12.58
N ALA A 37 -5.32 3.44 -12.45
CA ALA A 37 -4.96 4.82 -12.08
C ALA A 37 -5.68 5.90 -12.92
N GLY A 38 -5.91 5.64 -14.21
CA GLY A 38 -6.63 6.57 -15.10
C GLY A 38 -8.09 6.81 -14.70
N LEU A 39 -8.81 5.76 -14.27
CA LEU A 39 -10.18 5.90 -13.77
C LEU A 39 -10.19 6.66 -12.44
N ILE A 40 -9.31 6.29 -11.51
CA ILE A 40 -9.23 6.93 -10.20
C ILE A 40 -8.95 8.42 -10.35
N ARG A 41 -7.98 8.79 -11.19
CA ARG A 41 -7.67 10.18 -11.49
C ARG A 41 -8.89 10.93 -12.10
N ALA A 42 -9.56 10.32 -13.07
CA ALA A 42 -10.76 10.93 -13.68
C ALA A 42 -11.87 11.17 -12.66
N VAL A 43 -12.06 10.24 -11.70
CA VAL A 43 -13.05 10.43 -10.61
C VAL A 43 -12.63 11.57 -9.71
N ILE A 44 -11.38 11.63 -9.25
CA ILE A 44 -10.87 12.68 -8.36
C ILE A 44 -11.02 14.06 -9.00
N GLU A 45 -10.70 14.19 -10.28
CA GLU A 45 -10.75 15.47 -11.00
C GLU A 45 -12.17 15.95 -11.34
N ASN A 46 -13.13 15.03 -11.50
CA ASN A 46 -14.45 15.37 -12.05
C ASN A 46 -15.62 15.16 -11.09
N ALA A 47 -15.45 14.41 -9.99
CA ALA A 47 -16.55 14.15 -9.07
C ALA A 47 -16.87 15.36 -8.20
N ILE A 48 -18.16 15.62 -8.05
CA ILE A 48 -18.71 16.55 -7.05
C ILE A 48 -19.39 15.81 -5.89
N VAL A 49 -19.59 14.51 -6.03
CA VAL A 49 -19.91 13.58 -4.94
C VAL A 49 -18.64 13.32 -4.16
N PRO A 50 -18.69 13.25 -2.82
CA PRO A 50 -17.53 12.83 -2.01
C PRO A 50 -16.94 11.51 -2.50
N VAL A 51 -15.61 11.44 -2.56
CA VAL A 51 -14.89 10.25 -3.06
C VAL A 51 -14.03 9.68 -1.95
N ILE A 52 -14.10 8.36 -1.78
CA ILE A 52 -13.09 7.60 -1.04
C ILE A 52 -12.30 6.82 -2.08
N GLU A 53 -11.09 7.27 -2.35
CA GLU A 53 -10.23 6.63 -3.33
C GLU A 53 -9.49 5.42 -2.77
N THR A 54 -9.36 4.41 -3.61
CA THR A 54 -8.46 3.28 -3.37
C THR A 54 -7.19 3.52 -4.17
N GLY A 55 -6.04 3.52 -3.48
CA GLY A 55 -4.76 3.86 -4.11
C GLY A 55 -4.11 2.67 -4.82
N THR A 56 -3.12 2.96 -5.66
CA THR A 56 -2.09 2.01 -6.10
C THR A 56 -1.13 1.74 -4.93
N GLY A 57 -0.45 0.60 -4.95
CA GLY A 57 0.45 0.20 -3.87
C GLY A 57 1.90 0.14 -4.31
N ILE A 58 2.66 1.23 -4.17
CA ILE A 58 4.13 1.21 -4.31
C ILE A 58 4.72 0.97 -2.92
N VAL A 59 4.68 -0.29 -2.52
CA VAL A 59 5.02 -0.73 -1.16
C VAL A 59 6.53 -0.85 -0.98
N HIS A 60 7.04 -0.21 0.07
CA HIS A 60 8.45 -0.27 0.44
C HIS A 60 8.68 -1.11 1.68
N ILE A 61 9.74 -1.90 1.67
CA ILE A 61 10.25 -2.59 2.87
C ILE A 61 11.70 -2.16 3.09
N TYR A 62 11.96 -1.51 4.23
CA TYR A 62 13.29 -1.12 4.64
C TYR A 62 13.93 -2.20 5.51
N ILE A 63 15.12 -2.64 5.11
CA ILE A 63 15.97 -3.59 5.83
C ILE A 63 17.05 -2.78 6.55
N ASP A 64 16.87 -2.62 7.84
CA ASP A 64 17.78 -1.87 8.71
C ASP A 64 19.10 -2.62 8.94
N LYS A 65 20.14 -1.90 9.37
CA LYS A 65 21.44 -2.49 9.72
C LYS A 65 21.35 -3.53 10.84
N ASP A 66 20.39 -3.37 11.74
CA ASP A 66 20.14 -4.25 12.88
C ASP A 66 19.03 -5.28 12.59
N ALA A 67 18.73 -5.58 11.32
CA ALA A 67 17.73 -6.56 10.93
C ALA A 67 18.20 -8.01 11.18
N ASP A 68 17.30 -8.85 11.68
CA ASP A 68 17.47 -10.31 11.63
C ASP A 68 17.29 -10.80 10.19
N LEU A 69 18.37 -11.30 9.59
CA LEU A 69 18.39 -11.75 8.19
C LEU A 69 17.38 -12.86 7.91
N SER A 70 17.16 -13.78 8.86
CA SER A 70 16.21 -14.88 8.68
C SER A 70 14.77 -14.38 8.65
N LYS A 71 14.42 -13.43 9.51
CA LYS A 71 13.11 -12.76 9.50
C LYS A 71 12.94 -11.94 8.22
N ALA A 72 13.96 -11.14 7.87
CA ALA A 72 13.94 -10.30 6.69
C ALA A 72 13.67 -11.09 5.41
N MET A 73 14.37 -12.19 5.21
CA MET A 73 14.18 -13.01 4.01
C MET A 73 12.78 -13.61 3.92
N LYS A 74 12.23 -14.15 5.02
CA LYS A 74 10.86 -14.69 5.04
C LYS A 74 9.81 -13.64 4.73
N ILE A 75 9.99 -12.45 5.28
CA ILE A 75 9.05 -11.33 5.08
C ILE A 75 9.11 -10.85 3.64
N VAL A 76 10.30 -10.61 3.10
CA VAL A 76 10.51 -10.13 1.74
C VAL A 76 10.02 -11.14 0.70
N GLU A 77 10.34 -12.43 0.89
CA GLU A 77 9.84 -13.50 0.03
C GLU A 77 8.31 -13.54 0.03
N ASN A 78 7.69 -13.54 1.20
CA ASN A 78 6.23 -13.52 1.31
C ASN A 78 5.63 -12.26 0.69
N ALA A 79 6.19 -11.08 0.98
CA ALA A 79 5.68 -9.82 0.50
C ALA A 79 5.73 -9.67 -1.03
N LYS A 80 6.73 -10.27 -1.70
CA LYS A 80 6.84 -10.23 -3.17
C LYS A 80 6.25 -11.44 -3.86
N MET A 81 6.50 -12.65 -3.35
CA MET A 81 6.24 -13.87 -4.10
C MET A 81 4.83 -14.44 -3.91
N SER A 82 4.17 -14.17 -2.78
CA SER A 82 2.86 -14.78 -2.49
C SER A 82 1.77 -14.38 -3.49
N ARG A 83 1.77 -13.12 -3.94
CA ARG A 83 0.86 -12.59 -4.97
C ARG A 83 1.35 -11.21 -5.44
N PRO A 84 2.16 -11.13 -6.48
CA PRO A 84 2.80 -9.86 -6.88
C PRO A 84 1.83 -8.81 -7.45
N SER A 85 0.65 -9.23 -7.94
CA SER A 85 -0.32 -8.36 -8.63
C SER A 85 -1.30 -7.63 -7.70
N VAL A 86 -1.06 -7.61 -6.38
CA VAL A 86 -1.93 -6.92 -5.42
C VAL A 86 -1.23 -5.72 -4.80
N CYS A 87 -2.01 -4.70 -4.46
CA CYS A 87 -1.55 -3.39 -4.00
C CYS A 87 -0.70 -3.40 -2.70
N ASN A 88 -0.74 -4.48 -1.91
CA ASN A 88 0.08 -4.64 -0.70
C ASN A 88 1.32 -5.52 -0.92
N ALA A 89 1.59 -5.96 -2.17
CA ALA A 89 2.83 -6.64 -2.52
C ALA A 89 4.00 -5.65 -2.52
N MET A 90 5.18 -6.11 -2.11
CA MET A 90 6.37 -5.27 -2.11
C MET A 90 6.82 -4.94 -3.53
N GLU A 91 7.07 -3.66 -3.80
CA GLU A 91 7.61 -3.18 -5.08
C GLU A 91 9.04 -2.65 -4.94
N VAL A 92 9.40 -2.12 -3.77
CA VAL A 92 10.73 -1.57 -3.52
C VAL A 92 11.32 -2.16 -2.24
N CYS A 93 12.56 -2.68 -2.35
CA CYS A 93 13.38 -3.11 -1.23
C CYS A 93 14.46 -2.06 -0.95
N VAL A 94 14.37 -1.36 0.18
CA VAL A 94 15.36 -0.39 0.64
C VAL A 94 16.27 -1.06 1.66
N VAL A 95 17.60 -1.03 1.45
CA VAL A 95 18.55 -1.79 2.27
C VAL A 95 19.62 -0.87 2.83
N HIS A 96 19.84 -0.92 4.14
CA HIS A 96 20.94 -0.18 4.76
C HIS A 96 22.29 -0.71 4.27
N GLU A 97 23.23 0.18 3.94
CA GLU A 97 24.52 -0.18 3.35
C GLU A 97 25.36 -1.13 4.22
N ALA A 98 25.25 -1.03 5.55
CA ALA A 98 25.99 -1.88 6.47
C ALA A 98 25.57 -3.37 6.38
N ILE A 99 24.31 -3.68 6.05
CA ILE A 99 23.81 -5.05 5.94
C ILE A 99 23.74 -5.53 4.48
N ALA A 100 23.85 -4.61 3.52
CA ALA A 100 23.76 -4.91 2.08
C ALA A 100 24.70 -6.04 1.61
N PRO A 101 25.99 -6.11 2.05
CA PRO A 101 26.88 -7.19 1.65
C PRO A 101 26.39 -8.58 2.04
N GLN A 102 25.63 -8.70 3.12
CA GLN A 102 25.09 -9.97 3.62
C GLN A 102 23.68 -10.24 3.07
N PHE A 103 22.82 -9.22 3.07
CA PHE A 103 21.43 -9.37 2.70
C PHE A 103 21.22 -9.53 1.19
N LEU A 104 21.85 -8.70 0.36
CA LEU A 104 21.58 -8.69 -1.08
C LEU A 104 21.92 -10.01 -1.79
N PRO A 105 23.05 -10.70 -1.51
CA PRO A 105 23.28 -12.03 -2.08
C PRO A 105 22.22 -13.06 -1.67
N LEU A 106 21.73 -13.01 -0.42
CA LEU A 106 20.63 -13.87 0.04
C LEU A 106 19.33 -13.54 -0.69
N LEU A 107 19.03 -12.25 -0.86
CA LEU A 107 17.86 -11.77 -1.60
C LEU A 107 17.84 -12.35 -3.03
N LYS A 108 18.98 -12.21 -3.75
CA LYS A 108 19.10 -12.75 -5.10
C LYS A 108 18.94 -14.27 -5.12
N THR A 109 19.60 -14.98 -4.23
CA THR A 109 19.49 -16.44 -4.15
C THR A 109 18.02 -16.85 -3.89
N THR A 110 17.34 -16.18 -2.98
CA THR A 110 15.95 -16.52 -2.62
C THR A 110 14.98 -16.17 -3.74
N LEU A 111 14.98 -14.93 -4.26
CA LEU A 111 13.93 -14.46 -5.17
C LEU A 111 14.23 -14.74 -6.65
N VAL A 112 15.51 -14.94 -7.01
CA VAL A 112 15.89 -15.12 -8.41
C VAL A 112 16.32 -16.56 -8.67
N ASP A 113 17.29 -17.08 -7.90
CA ASP A 113 17.92 -18.36 -8.21
C ASP A 113 17.02 -19.54 -7.80
N ASN A 114 16.22 -19.42 -6.75
CA ASN A 114 15.38 -20.48 -6.17
C ASN A 114 13.89 -20.43 -6.57
N HIS A 115 13.45 -19.41 -7.28
CA HIS A 115 12.05 -19.27 -7.68
C HIS A 115 11.81 -19.39 -9.19
N THR A 116 10.63 -19.89 -9.54
CA THR A 116 10.11 -19.91 -10.91
C THR A 116 8.64 -19.45 -10.87
N PRO A 117 8.28 -18.31 -11.46
CA PRO A 117 9.19 -17.38 -12.17
C PRO A 117 10.17 -16.68 -11.23
N ALA A 118 11.35 -16.35 -11.73
CA ALA A 118 12.34 -15.54 -11.03
C ALA A 118 11.92 -14.07 -10.97
N VAL A 119 12.29 -13.37 -9.90
CA VAL A 119 12.06 -11.91 -9.81
C VAL A 119 13.12 -11.17 -10.63
N GLU A 120 12.71 -10.26 -11.51
CA GLU A 120 13.59 -9.30 -12.15
C GLU A 120 13.94 -8.20 -11.13
N LEU A 121 15.21 -8.08 -10.78
CA LEU A 121 15.69 -7.06 -9.86
C LEU A 121 16.12 -5.80 -10.64
N ARG A 122 15.56 -4.63 -10.31
CA ARG A 122 15.96 -3.30 -10.76
C ARG A 122 16.85 -2.69 -9.69
N VAL A 123 18.16 -2.68 -9.90
CA VAL A 123 19.15 -2.36 -8.87
C VAL A 123 19.75 -0.98 -9.07
N ASP A 124 19.87 -0.19 -7.98
CA ASP A 124 20.61 1.05 -8.00
C ASP A 124 22.14 0.82 -8.11
N GLU A 125 22.92 1.89 -8.25
CA GLU A 125 24.37 1.80 -8.44
C GLU A 125 25.11 1.19 -7.24
N LYS A 126 24.58 1.38 -6.02
CA LYS A 126 25.16 0.81 -4.80
C LYS A 126 24.81 -0.69 -4.70
N ALA A 127 23.56 -1.07 -4.94
CA ALA A 127 23.14 -2.48 -4.92
C ALA A 127 23.84 -3.32 -6.01
N ALA A 128 24.10 -2.71 -7.18
CA ALA A 128 24.81 -3.36 -8.28
C ALA A 128 26.25 -3.80 -7.94
N GLN A 129 26.81 -3.32 -6.84
CA GLN A 129 28.12 -3.79 -6.33
C GLN A 129 28.05 -5.18 -5.69
N TYR A 130 26.86 -5.61 -5.27
CA TYR A 130 26.65 -6.87 -4.54
C TYR A 130 25.87 -7.91 -5.33
N ILE A 131 24.94 -7.47 -6.19
CA ILE A 131 24.09 -8.36 -6.98
C ILE A 131 23.93 -7.86 -8.42
N SER A 132 23.75 -8.78 -9.36
CA SER A 132 23.40 -8.45 -10.74
C SER A 132 21.89 -8.21 -10.88
N GLY A 133 21.53 -7.24 -11.70
CA GLY A 133 20.15 -6.90 -12.04
C GLY A 133 20.10 -5.94 -13.21
N VAL A 134 18.92 -5.53 -13.61
CA VAL A 134 18.70 -4.43 -14.55
C VAL A 134 19.01 -3.12 -13.81
N LYS A 135 19.67 -2.17 -14.47
CA LYS A 135 19.92 -0.86 -13.85
C LYS A 135 18.57 -0.16 -13.57
N ALA A 136 18.36 0.22 -12.30
CA ALA A 136 17.18 0.98 -11.90
C ALA A 136 17.22 2.41 -12.46
N THR A 137 16.06 2.92 -12.77
CA THR A 137 15.79 4.33 -13.06
C THR A 137 14.96 4.93 -11.92
N GLU A 138 14.84 6.26 -11.86
CA GLU A 138 13.96 6.91 -10.86
C GLU A 138 12.50 6.47 -11.01
N GLU A 139 12.03 6.25 -12.25
CA GLU A 139 10.67 5.78 -12.54
C GLU A 139 10.38 4.38 -11.96
N ASP A 140 11.41 3.54 -11.80
CA ASP A 140 11.25 2.21 -11.19
C ASP A 140 10.85 2.28 -9.71
N PHE A 141 11.21 3.37 -9.01
CA PHE A 141 10.82 3.61 -7.62
C PHE A 141 9.41 4.20 -7.50
N ASP A 142 8.86 4.75 -8.59
CA ASP A 142 7.49 5.29 -8.70
C ASP A 142 6.52 4.32 -9.40
N THR A 143 6.93 3.05 -9.57
CA THR A 143 6.18 2.07 -10.35
C THR A 143 5.59 0.95 -9.48
N GLU A 144 4.27 0.77 -9.56
CA GLU A 144 3.60 -0.46 -9.14
C GLU A 144 3.73 -1.48 -10.27
N PHE A 145 4.74 -2.36 -10.20
CA PHE A 145 5.02 -3.35 -11.26
C PHE A 145 3.90 -4.38 -11.39
N SER A 146 3.27 -4.73 -10.26
CA SER A 146 2.20 -5.75 -10.21
C SER A 146 2.62 -7.11 -10.81
N ASP A 147 3.93 -7.39 -10.86
CA ASP A 147 4.54 -8.56 -11.47
C ASP A 147 5.79 -8.99 -10.66
N TYR A 148 6.46 -10.04 -11.09
CA TYR A 148 7.73 -10.51 -10.53
C TYR A 148 8.89 -9.57 -10.93
N ILE A 149 8.74 -8.31 -10.65
CA ILE A 149 9.71 -7.22 -10.84
C ILE A 149 9.80 -6.45 -9.53
N MET A 150 11.00 -6.05 -9.10
CA MET A 150 11.20 -5.31 -7.86
C MET A 150 12.39 -4.38 -7.96
N ALA A 151 12.24 -3.14 -7.49
CA ALA A 151 13.35 -2.21 -7.36
C ALA A 151 14.12 -2.45 -6.05
N VAL A 152 15.42 -2.24 -6.09
CA VAL A 152 16.33 -2.39 -4.93
C VAL A 152 17.20 -1.16 -4.82
N LYS A 153 17.17 -0.51 -3.65
CA LYS A 153 17.95 0.68 -3.32
C LYS A 153 18.77 0.47 -2.08
N VAL A 154 20.02 0.91 -2.11
CA VAL A 154 20.91 0.90 -0.93
C VAL A 154 21.07 2.33 -0.40
N VAL A 155 20.79 2.49 0.89
CA VAL A 155 20.85 3.76 1.62
C VAL A 155 21.90 3.74 2.72
N SER A 156 22.41 4.91 3.09
CA SER A 156 23.45 5.06 4.11
C SER A 156 22.91 5.22 5.54
N SER A 157 21.63 5.55 5.67
CA SER A 157 20.99 5.77 6.96
C SER A 157 19.49 5.51 6.92
N ILE A 158 18.86 5.43 8.09
CA ILE A 158 17.41 5.33 8.23
C ILE A 158 16.69 6.60 7.75
N GLU A 159 17.32 7.77 7.93
CA GLU A 159 16.79 9.03 7.44
C GLU A 159 16.67 9.02 5.91
N GLU A 160 17.72 8.58 5.21
CA GLU A 160 17.71 8.42 3.75
C GLU A 160 16.62 7.40 3.32
N ALA A 161 16.41 6.33 4.10
CA ALA A 161 15.35 5.37 3.83
C ALA A 161 13.96 5.98 3.95
N VAL A 162 13.73 6.73 5.04
CA VAL A 162 12.45 7.42 5.26
C VAL A 162 12.19 8.48 4.20
N ASP A 163 13.18 9.30 3.86
CA ASP A 163 13.06 10.33 2.83
C ASP A 163 12.74 9.71 1.45
N HIS A 164 13.34 8.55 1.14
CA HIS A 164 13.03 7.81 -0.07
C HIS A 164 11.58 7.28 -0.06
N ILE A 165 11.15 6.68 1.05
CA ILE A 165 9.78 6.17 1.20
C ILE A 165 8.76 7.31 1.09
N GLU A 166 8.99 8.44 1.79
CA GLU A 166 8.09 9.60 1.70
C GLU A 166 7.99 10.20 0.29
N THR A 167 9.05 10.05 -0.51
CA THR A 167 9.09 10.56 -1.89
C THR A 167 8.39 9.64 -2.88
N HIS A 168 8.55 8.32 -2.76
CA HIS A 168 8.18 7.34 -3.78
C HIS A 168 7.03 6.42 -3.40
N SER A 169 6.74 6.25 -2.09
CA SER A 169 5.62 5.42 -1.65
C SER A 169 4.28 6.11 -1.94
N THR A 170 3.29 5.29 -2.26
CA THR A 170 1.88 5.74 -2.33
C THR A 170 1.22 5.83 -0.96
N HIS A 171 1.97 5.67 0.11
CA HIS A 171 1.49 5.66 1.50
C HIS A 171 0.41 4.59 1.77
N HIS A 172 0.50 3.48 1.05
CA HIS A 172 -0.41 2.34 1.21
C HIS A 172 0.02 1.45 2.39
N SER A 173 1.18 0.86 2.27
CA SER A 173 1.73 -0.07 3.28
C SER A 173 3.24 -0.05 3.18
N ASP A 174 3.92 0.31 4.25
CA ASP A 174 5.38 0.31 4.28
C ASP A 174 5.88 -0.39 5.55
N ALA A 175 7.07 -0.97 5.49
CA ALA A 175 7.61 -1.79 6.58
C ALA A 175 9.06 -1.47 6.90
N ILE A 176 9.42 -1.65 8.17
CA ILE A 176 10.80 -1.76 8.65
C ILE A 176 11.06 -3.16 9.17
N ILE A 177 12.23 -3.70 8.85
CA ILE A 177 12.76 -4.91 9.48
C ILE A 177 13.99 -4.50 10.31
N SER A 178 13.86 -4.55 11.62
CA SER A 178 14.91 -4.15 12.57
C SER A 178 14.70 -4.80 13.93
N GLU A 179 15.77 -5.04 14.67
CA GLU A 179 15.75 -5.42 16.09
C GLU A 179 16.09 -4.22 16.99
N SER A 180 16.31 -3.01 16.43
CA SER A 180 16.58 -1.78 17.18
C SER A 180 15.31 -1.04 17.50
N ASP A 181 14.97 -0.91 18.79
CA ASP A 181 13.79 -0.15 19.23
C ASP A 181 13.86 1.32 18.78
N ASP A 182 15.03 1.95 18.82
CA ASP A 182 15.23 3.35 18.39
C ASP A 182 14.93 3.51 16.88
N ALA A 183 15.39 2.57 16.04
CA ALA A 183 15.11 2.58 14.61
C ALA A 183 13.63 2.36 14.33
N ILE A 184 13.01 1.44 15.05
CA ILE A 184 11.57 1.15 14.93
C ILE A 184 10.74 2.37 15.31
N GLU A 185 11.05 3.03 16.44
CA GLU A 185 10.36 4.24 16.89
C GLU A 185 10.53 5.38 15.87
N PHE A 186 11.75 5.60 15.39
CA PHE A 186 12.03 6.61 14.37
C PHE A 186 11.21 6.38 13.10
N PHE A 187 11.25 5.15 12.57
CA PHE A 187 10.53 4.79 11.34
C PHE A 187 9.02 4.93 11.49
N THR A 188 8.43 4.34 12.54
CA THR A 188 6.98 4.34 12.77
C THR A 188 6.41 5.71 13.08
N THR A 189 7.25 6.64 13.58
CA THR A 189 6.86 8.03 13.84
C THR A 189 6.89 8.88 12.57
N ARG A 190 7.80 8.57 11.63
CA ARG A 190 8.05 9.41 10.44
C ARG A 190 7.30 8.94 9.20
N VAL A 191 7.23 7.64 8.98
CA VAL A 191 6.52 7.09 7.80
C VAL A 191 5.01 7.18 8.03
N ASP A 192 4.34 7.96 7.16
CA ASP A 192 2.91 8.26 7.26
C ASP A 192 2.09 7.46 6.24
N SER A 193 2.26 6.13 6.24
CA SER A 193 1.47 5.21 5.41
C SER A 193 0.21 4.75 6.14
N ALA A 194 -0.81 4.30 5.38
CA ALA A 194 -2.07 3.83 5.95
C ALA A 194 -1.89 2.60 6.83
N ALA A 195 -0.87 1.77 6.53
CA ALA A 195 -0.40 0.69 7.39
C ALA A 195 1.14 0.71 7.46
N VAL A 196 1.68 0.79 8.68
CA VAL A 196 3.12 0.74 8.94
C VAL A 196 3.43 -0.53 9.71
N TYR A 197 4.36 -1.32 9.20
CA TYR A 197 4.70 -2.64 9.74
C TYR A 197 6.08 -2.66 10.38
N VAL A 198 6.19 -3.38 11.46
CA VAL A 198 7.45 -3.70 12.12
C VAL A 198 7.60 -5.22 12.12
N ASN A 199 8.66 -5.73 11.49
CA ASN A 199 8.99 -7.15 11.45
C ASN A 199 7.83 -8.06 10.98
N ALA A 200 7.00 -7.55 10.06
CA ALA A 200 5.86 -8.28 9.49
C ALA A 200 5.70 -7.97 8.00
N SER A 201 5.09 -8.90 7.28
CA SER A 201 4.81 -8.75 5.85
C SER A 201 3.70 -7.74 5.60
N THR A 202 3.88 -6.90 4.59
CA THR A 202 2.85 -5.94 4.13
C THR A 202 1.61 -6.64 3.56
N ARG A 203 1.70 -7.94 3.28
CA ARG A 203 0.57 -8.79 2.87
C ARG A 203 -0.56 -8.88 3.90
N PHE A 204 -0.31 -8.51 5.15
CA PHE A 204 -1.34 -8.39 6.18
C PHE A 204 -2.27 -7.18 6.01
N THR A 205 -1.98 -6.23 5.11
CA THR A 205 -2.91 -5.13 4.80
C THR A 205 -4.11 -5.67 4.02
N ASP A 206 -5.05 -6.25 4.72
CA ASP A 206 -6.23 -6.93 4.20
C ASP A 206 -7.36 -6.86 5.23
N GLY A 207 -8.58 -6.60 4.78
CA GLY A 207 -9.73 -6.44 5.67
C GLY A 207 -10.06 -7.71 6.45
N GLY A 208 -9.80 -8.89 5.89
CA GLY A 208 -9.95 -10.18 6.57
C GLY A 208 -8.91 -10.35 7.67
N GLU A 209 -7.64 -10.10 7.37
CA GLU A 209 -6.52 -10.19 8.31
C GLU A 209 -6.65 -9.16 9.45
N PHE A 210 -7.19 -7.97 9.18
CA PHE A 210 -7.47 -6.94 10.18
C PHE A 210 -8.75 -7.19 10.99
N GLY A 211 -9.47 -8.28 10.72
CA GLY A 211 -10.68 -8.65 11.44
C GLY A 211 -11.91 -7.81 11.11
N LEU A 212 -11.91 -7.12 9.96
CA LEU A 212 -13.03 -6.28 9.51
C LEU A 212 -14.17 -7.12 8.87
N GLY A 213 -13.95 -8.40 8.64
CA GLY A 213 -14.91 -9.34 8.07
C GLY A 213 -15.14 -9.22 6.57
N CYS A 214 -14.77 -8.10 5.97
CA CYS A 214 -14.83 -7.86 4.53
C CYS A 214 -13.86 -6.74 4.16
N GLU A 215 -13.63 -6.55 2.85
CA GLU A 215 -12.88 -5.42 2.32
C GLU A 215 -13.54 -4.86 1.07
N MET A 216 -13.84 -3.56 1.09
CA MET A 216 -14.24 -2.83 -0.10
C MET A 216 -13.03 -2.33 -0.90
N GLY A 217 -11.91 -2.13 -0.24
CA GLY A 217 -10.64 -1.68 -0.77
C GLY A 217 -9.79 -1.04 0.31
N ILE A 218 -8.62 -0.53 -0.08
CA ILE A 218 -7.66 0.07 0.83
C ILE A 218 -7.48 1.53 0.42
N SER A 219 -7.78 2.46 1.32
CA SER A 219 -7.64 3.89 1.08
C SER A 219 -6.36 4.43 1.66
N THR A 220 -5.64 5.24 0.88
CA THR A 220 -4.45 5.98 1.34
C THR A 220 -4.78 7.41 1.76
N GLN A 221 -6.03 7.86 1.59
CA GLN A 221 -6.47 9.20 1.97
C GLN A 221 -6.39 9.42 3.48
N LYS A 222 -6.00 10.62 3.89
CA LYS A 222 -6.01 11.06 5.29
C LYS A 222 -7.41 11.52 5.72
N LEU A 223 -8.40 10.64 5.53
CA LEU A 223 -9.81 10.81 5.93
C LEU A 223 -10.19 9.74 6.95
N HIS A 224 -11.46 9.72 7.38
CA HIS A 224 -11.98 8.73 8.32
C HIS A 224 -11.89 7.27 7.82
N ALA A 225 -11.89 7.05 6.49
CA ALA A 225 -11.65 5.76 5.85
C ALA A 225 -10.21 5.73 5.33
N ARG A 226 -9.27 5.31 6.16
CA ARG A 226 -7.85 5.14 5.83
C ARG A 226 -7.43 3.71 6.11
N GLY A 227 -6.67 3.10 5.20
CA GLY A 227 -6.33 1.68 5.24
C GLY A 227 -7.45 0.80 4.70
N PRO A 228 -7.49 -0.50 5.06
CA PRO A 228 -8.56 -1.41 4.67
C PRO A 228 -9.94 -0.91 5.14
N MET A 229 -10.91 -0.94 4.23
CA MET A 229 -12.28 -0.47 4.49
C MET A 229 -13.23 -1.66 4.56
N GLY A 230 -13.78 -1.89 5.74
CA GLY A 230 -14.81 -2.89 5.97
C GLY A 230 -16.23 -2.30 6.03
N LEU A 231 -17.14 -3.01 6.66
CA LEU A 231 -18.53 -2.59 6.79
C LEU A 231 -18.69 -1.27 7.56
N LYS A 232 -17.84 -1.03 8.55
CA LYS A 232 -17.90 0.17 9.40
C LYS A 232 -17.64 1.44 8.60
N GLU A 233 -16.67 1.41 7.70
CA GLU A 233 -16.29 2.54 6.84
C GLU A 233 -17.35 2.86 5.79
N MET A 234 -18.24 1.88 5.49
CA MET A 234 -19.38 2.04 4.56
C MET A 234 -20.65 2.55 5.24
N THR A 235 -20.61 2.82 6.53
CA THR A 235 -21.77 3.26 7.30
C THR A 235 -21.48 4.58 8.02
N THR A 236 -22.53 5.29 8.37
CA THR A 236 -22.45 6.48 9.22
C THR A 236 -23.49 6.42 10.33
N TYR A 237 -23.46 7.36 11.22
CA TYR A 237 -24.36 7.42 12.38
C TYR A 237 -25.09 8.74 12.47
N LYS A 238 -26.21 8.75 13.18
CA LYS A 238 -26.92 9.95 13.60
C LYS A 238 -27.12 9.93 15.10
N TYR A 239 -27.14 11.10 15.70
CA TYR A 239 -27.51 11.25 17.10
C TYR A 239 -29.02 11.34 17.23
N ILE A 240 -29.59 10.62 18.19
CA ILE A 240 -30.98 10.72 18.60
C ILE A 240 -30.96 11.23 20.03
N VAL A 241 -31.50 12.44 20.25
CA VAL A 241 -31.53 13.08 21.56
C VAL A 241 -32.95 13.12 22.06
N TYR A 242 -33.22 12.49 23.20
CA TYR A 242 -34.49 12.55 23.90
C TYR A 242 -34.38 13.58 25.02
N GLY A 243 -35.37 14.46 25.11
CA GLY A 243 -35.40 15.51 26.14
C GLY A 243 -36.79 15.67 26.72
N GLU A 244 -36.85 16.31 27.89
CA GLU A 244 -38.07 16.65 28.65
C GLU A 244 -38.24 18.16 28.79
N GLY A 245 -37.76 18.96 27.83
CA GLY A 245 -37.86 20.42 27.84
C GLY A 245 -36.59 21.14 28.32
N GLN A 246 -35.42 20.45 28.39
CA GLN A 246 -34.16 21.11 28.73
C GLN A 246 -33.81 22.17 27.69
N VAL A 247 -33.33 23.31 28.17
CA VAL A 247 -32.82 24.42 27.37
C VAL A 247 -31.35 24.69 27.72
N ARG A 248 -30.62 25.33 26.80
CA ARG A 248 -29.23 25.76 26.99
C ARG A 248 -29.17 27.25 27.13
#